data_b56f5e62fdcd135badd5ac7e39420792
#
_entry.id   b56f5e62fdcd135badd5ac7e39420792
#
_cell.length_a   1.000
_cell.length_b   1.000
_cell.length_c   1.000
_cell.angle_alpha   90.00
_cell.angle_beta   90.00
_cell.angle_gamma   90.00
#
_symmetry.space_group_name_H-M   'P 1'
#
loop_
_entity.id
_entity.type
_entity.pdbx_description
1 polymer ?
#
loop_
_entity_poly.entity_id
_entity_poly.type
_entity_poly.pdbx_seq_one_letter_code
_entity_poly.pdbx_strand_id
1 'polypeptide(L)'
;HSSPMIAAAGGTHGEPGHGLTGTTPYHAGHPDAEERPGYLYVSEVSHNLGDKAYCYGGGHYRRGHMKNALVGTTPENAKVVPVLPPDDSSIDYHFELQQNCPVSAAAVMAFRTQFFVTRSRVAVVKGLSSGKPELAGLYSALGEPVRE
;
A
#
# COMPACT_ATOMS: atom_id res chain seq x y z
N HIS A 1 -0.95 17.24 -9.22
CA HIS A 1 -1.26 18.13 -8.10
C HIS A 1 -1.73 19.49 -8.54
N SER A 2 -3.04 19.66 -8.58
CA SER A 2 -3.67 20.94 -8.90
C SER A 2 -3.91 21.84 -7.67
N SER A 3 -3.71 21.32 -6.44
CA SER A 3 -4.01 22.08 -5.22
C SER A 3 -3.32 23.45 -5.13
N PRO A 4 -2.02 23.61 -5.43
CA PRO A 4 -1.39 24.93 -5.44
C PRO A 4 -1.95 25.85 -6.53
N MET A 5 -2.30 25.30 -7.70
CA MET A 5 -2.90 26.05 -8.80
C MET A 5 -4.32 26.51 -8.45
N ILE A 6 -5.11 25.65 -7.79
CA ILE A 6 -6.46 25.99 -7.32
C ILE A 6 -6.39 27.09 -6.28
N ALA A 7 -5.46 27.01 -5.32
CA ALA A 7 -5.25 28.06 -4.32
C ALA A 7 -4.82 29.37 -4.97
N ALA A 8 -3.89 29.33 -5.93
CA ALA A 8 -3.45 30.52 -6.67
C ALA A 8 -4.57 31.15 -7.52
N ALA A 9 -5.53 30.36 -7.98
CA ALA A 9 -6.72 30.80 -8.71
C ALA A 9 -7.86 31.28 -7.78
N GLY A 10 -7.63 31.37 -6.47
CA GLY A 10 -8.62 31.83 -5.49
C GLY A 10 -9.57 30.76 -4.97
N GLY A 11 -9.28 29.50 -5.17
CA GLY A 11 -10.04 28.40 -4.58
C GLY A 11 -9.90 28.37 -3.05
N THR A 12 -11.00 28.26 -2.34
CA THR A 12 -11.07 28.29 -0.87
C THR A 12 -11.14 26.91 -0.23
N HIS A 13 -11.48 25.89 -1.02
CA HIS A 13 -11.66 24.51 -0.54
C HIS A 13 -11.04 23.53 -1.54
N GLY A 14 -10.57 22.40 -1.05
CA GLY A 14 -10.03 21.31 -1.86
C GLY A 14 -10.34 19.95 -1.25
N GLU A 15 -10.51 18.94 -2.09
CA GLU A 15 -10.67 17.54 -1.69
C GLU A 15 -9.41 16.74 -2.12
N PRO A 16 -8.36 16.69 -1.29
CA PRO A 16 -7.04 16.24 -1.71
C PRO A 16 -6.86 14.72 -1.65
N GLY A 17 -7.75 13.89 -2.12
CA GLY A 17 -7.70 12.44 -2.05
C GLY A 17 -6.27 11.84 -2.04
N HIS A 18 -5.64 11.73 -3.19
CA HIS A 18 -4.27 11.18 -3.32
C HIS A 18 -3.20 12.02 -2.62
N GLY A 19 -3.40 13.29 -2.46
CA GLY A 19 -2.45 14.18 -1.80
C GLY A 19 -2.21 13.81 -0.34
N LEU A 20 -3.19 13.20 0.33
CA LEU A 20 -3.08 12.75 1.72
C LEU A 20 -2.32 11.43 1.85
N THR A 21 -2.23 10.65 0.80
CA THR A 21 -1.55 9.34 0.81
C THR A 21 -0.06 9.44 0.51
N GLY A 22 0.42 10.61 0.07
CA GLY A 22 1.82 10.83 -0.31
C GLY A 22 2.21 10.23 -1.66
N THR A 23 1.32 9.48 -2.29
CA THR A 23 1.49 8.86 -3.61
C THR A 23 0.45 9.41 -4.57
N THR A 24 0.86 9.92 -5.72
CA THR A 24 -0.06 10.58 -6.66
C THR A 24 0.18 10.17 -8.10
N PRO A 25 -0.79 10.35 -9.01
CA PRO A 25 -0.58 10.13 -10.43
C PRO A 25 0.56 10.97 -11.03
N TYR A 26 0.92 12.08 -10.40
CA TYR A 26 2.07 12.89 -10.78
C TYR A 26 3.36 12.05 -10.83
N HIS A 27 3.59 11.20 -9.86
CA HIS A 27 4.78 10.33 -9.78
C HIS A 27 4.83 9.30 -10.92
N ALA A 28 3.69 8.94 -11.50
CA ALA A 28 3.67 8.04 -12.66
C ALA A 28 4.30 8.66 -13.91
N GLY A 29 4.17 9.99 -14.05
CA GLY A 29 4.79 10.76 -15.13
C GLY A 29 6.16 11.35 -14.78
N HIS A 30 6.57 11.27 -13.51
CA HIS A 30 7.80 11.86 -13.00
C HIS A 30 8.51 10.85 -12.09
N PRO A 31 9.17 9.82 -12.66
CA PRO A 31 9.76 8.71 -11.89
C PRO A 31 10.85 9.17 -10.91
N ASP A 32 11.50 10.30 -11.17
CA ASP A 32 12.54 10.86 -10.30
C ASP A 32 11.97 11.71 -9.15
N ALA A 33 10.65 11.93 -9.11
CA ALA A 33 10.03 12.66 -8.02
C ALA A 33 9.95 11.78 -6.77
N GLU A 34 10.36 12.33 -5.62
CA GLU A 34 10.32 11.61 -4.35
C GLU A 34 8.88 11.28 -3.95
N GLU A 35 8.59 10.00 -3.77
CA GLU A 35 7.34 9.52 -3.18
C GLU A 35 7.50 9.30 -1.68
N ARG A 36 6.58 9.87 -0.91
CA ARG A 36 6.48 9.65 0.54
C ARG A 36 5.11 9.06 0.86
N PRO A 37 4.95 7.75 0.79
CA PRO A 37 3.67 7.12 1.06
C PRO A 37 3.23 7.40 2.50
N GLY A 38 2.00 7.89 2.65
CA GLY A 38 1.40 8.17 3.95
C GLY A 38 0.88 6.90 4.63
N TYR A 39 0.63 5.84 3.86
CA TYR A 39 0.28 4.54 4.38
C TYR A 39 0.72 3.41 3.45
N LEU A 40 0.87 2.25 4.02
CA LEU A 40 1.26 1.02 3.36
C LEU A 40 0.23 -0.08 3.67
N TYR A 41 0.03 -0.97 2.72
CA TYR A 41 -0.66 -2.22 2.96
C TYR A 41 0.36 -3.31 3.23
N VAL A 42 0.19 -4.03 4.32
CA VAL A 42 1.03 -5.16 4.69
C VAL A 42 0.18 -6.42 4.63
N SER A 43 0.64 -7.38 3.86
CA SER A 43 0.05 -8.71 3.74
C SER A 43 1.11 -9.77 3.97
N GLU A 44 0.74 -11.02 3.81
CA GLU A 44 1.58 -12.20 4.00
C GLU A 44 1.44 -13.13 2.81
N VAL A 45 2.54 -13.74 2.39
CA VAL A 45 2.54 -14.82 1.39
C VAL A 45 1.90 -16.05 1.99
N SER A 46 0.75 -16.46 1.46
CA SER A 46 -0.02 -17.60 1.94
C SER A 46 0.49 -18.93 1.39
N HIS A 47 0.79 -18.98 0.10
CA HIS A 47 1.29 -20.19 -0.59
C HIS A 47 1.87 -19.84 -1.96
N ASN A 48 2.53 -20.84 -2.57
CA ASN A 48 2.94 -20.77 -3.96
C ASN A 48 2.14 -21.81 -4.78
N LEU A 49 1.83 -21.48 -6.04
CA LEU A 49 1.23 -22.38 -6.99
C LEU A 49 1.82 -22.14 -8.37
N GLY A 50 2.45 -23.18 -8.94
CA GLY A 50 3.23 -23.02 -10.16
C GLY A 50 4.43 -22.10 -9.95
N ASP A 51 4.52 -21.05 -10.76
CA ASP A 51 5.58 -20.04 -10.73
C ASP A 51 5.17 -18.76 -9.98
N LYS A 52 4.00 -18.75 -9.32
CA LYS A 52 3.41 -17.60 -8.65
C LYS A 52 3.33 -17.78 -7.14
N ALA A 53 3.42 -16.67 -6.42
CA ALA A 53 3.06 -16.61 -5.01
C ALA A 53 1.71 -15.89 -4.83
N TYR A 54 0.97 -16.30 -3.82
CA TYR A 54 -0.34 -15.75 -3.44
C TYR A 54 -0.26 -15.11 -2.07
N CYS A 55 -0.80 -13.90 -1.96
CA CYS A 55 -0.84 -13.15 -0.71
C CYS A 55 -2.29 -12.95 -0.26
N TYR A 56 -2.51 -12.85 1.04
CA TYR A 56 -3.84 -12.58 1.59
C TYR A 56 -4.34 -11.17 1.24
N GLY A 57 -5.66 -11.04 1.09
CA GLY A 57 -6.31 -9.79 0.74
C GLY A 57 -6.16 -9.46 -0.75
N GLY A 58 -6.84 -8.46 -1.19
CA GLY A 58 -6.89 -8.12 -2.63
C GLY A 58 -7.92 -7.04 -2.91
N GLY A 59 -8.72 -7.21 -3.93
CA GLY A 59 -9.86 -6.41 -4.36
C GLY A 59 -9.63 -4.91 -4.59
N HIS A 60 -8.86 -4.31 -3.76
CA HIS A 60 -8.52 -2.89 -3.79
C HIS A 60 -7.32 -2.56 -4.70
N TYR A 61 -6.47 -3.52 -5.01
CA TYR A 61 -5.23 -3.24 -5.76
C TYR A 61 -5.48 -2.88 -7.23
N ARG A 62 -6.62 -3.22 -7.80
CA ARG A 62 -7.06 -2.69 -9.10
C ARG A 62 -7.02 -1.17 -9.14
N ARG A 63 -7.53 -0.52 -8.08
CA ARG A 63 -7.57 0.94 -7.97
C ARG A 63 -6.27 1.51 -7.42
N GLY A 64 -5.55 0.73 -6.65
CA GLY A 64 -4.27 1.12 -6.08
C GLY A 64 -3.16 1.30 -7.09
N HIS A 65 -3.32 0.80 -8.32
CA HIS A 65 -2.30 0.80 -9.36
C HIS A 65 -0.96 0.23 -8.88
N MET A 66 -1.01 -0.75 -8.00
CA MET A 66 0.17 -1.41 -7.48
C MET A 66 0.84 -2.22 -8.58
N LYS A 67 2.14 -1.98 -8.76
CA LYS A 67 2.94 -2.73 -9.72
C LYS A 67 3.91 -3.68 -9.05
N ASN A 68 4.32 -3.36 -7.85
CA ASN A 68 5.34 -4.08 -7.11
C ASN A 68 4.98 -4.19 -5.63
N ALA A 69 5.44 -5.26 -5.01
CA ALA A 69 5.46 -5.43 -3.56
C ALA A 69 6.91 -5.61 -3.09
N LEU A 70 7.23 -5.13 -1.91
CA LEU A 70 8.46 -5.47 -1.20
C LEU A 70 8.18 -6.74 -0.39
N VAL A 71 8.86 -7.84 -0.70
CA VAL A 71 8.58 -9.16 -0.13
C VAL A 71 9.82 -9.72 0.56
N GLY A 72 9.69 -10.11 1.81
CA GLY A 72 10.78 -10.69 2.59
C GLY A 72 10.34 -11.21 3.95
N THR A 73 11.17 -12.04 4.55
CA THR A 73 11.01 -12.51 5.93
C THR A 73 11.75 -11.63 6.92
N THR A 74 12.72 -10.86 6.44
CA THR A 74 13.44 -9.82 7.19
C THR A 74 13.68 -8.62 6.27
N PRO A 75 13.97 -7.43 6.81
CA PRO A 75 14.31 -6.25 6.00
C PRO A 75 15.51 -6.48 5.07
N GLU A 76 16.50 -7.25 5.51
CA GLU A 76 17.76 -7.47 4.79
C GLU A 76 17.58 -8.37 3.57
N ASN A 77 16.61 -9.27 3.61
CA ASN A 77 16.32 -10.19 2.50
C ASN A 77 15.13 -9.76 1.65
N ALA A 78 14.52 -8.61 1.97
CA ALA A 78 13.37 -8.10 1.24
C ALA A 78 13.75 -7.71 -0.20
N LYS A 79 12.93 -8.13 -1.16
CA LYS A 79 13.11 -7.89 -2.59
C LYS A 79 11.86 -7.31 -3.19
N VAL A 80 12.05 -6.47 -4.20
CA VAL A 80 10.93 -5.97 -5.02
C VAL A 80 10.47 -7.08 -5.96
N VAL A 81 9.20 -7.42 -5.86
CA VAL A 81 8.55 -8.47 -6.67
C VAL A 81 7.36 -7.85 -7.41
N PRO A 82 7.26 -8.04 -8.73
CA PRO A 82 6.12 -7.54 -9.48
C PRO A 82 4.81 -8.20 -9.03
N VAL A 83 3.78 -7.37 -8.88
CA VAL A 83 2.40 -7.82 -8.65
C VAL A 83 1.74 -8.07 -10.01
N LEU A 84 1.08 -9.21 -10.16
CA LEU A 84 0.34 -9.49 -11.38
C LEU A 84 -0.84 -8.52 -11.51
N PRO A 85 -1.11 -8.03 -12.72
CA PRO A 85 -2.31 -7.24 -12.95
C PRO A 85 -3.55 -8.01 -12.51
N PRO A 86 -4.52 -7.35 -11.84
CA PRO A 86 -5.77 -7.99 -11.49
C PRO A 86 -6.55 -8.29 -12.75
N ASP A 87 -7.00 -9.52 -12.88
CA ASP A 87 -8.00 -9.93 -13.87
C ASP A 87 -9.41 -9.88 -13.29
N ASP A 88 -10.40 -10.29 -14.06
CA ASP A 88 -11.79 -10.29 -13.61
C ASP A 88 -12.09 -11.36 -12.56
N SER A 89 -11.20 -12.34 -12.39
CA SER A 89 -11.27 -13.37 -11.35
C SER A 89 -10.58 -12.95 -10.06
N SER A 90 -9.74 -11.92 -10.11
CA SER A 90 -9.05 -11.37 -8.94
C SER A 90 -10.04 -10.59 -8.08
N ILE A 91 -10.52 -11.22 -7.05
CA ILE A 91 -11.46 -10.67 -6.10
C ILE A 91 -10.79 -10.42 -4.74
N ASP A 92 -11.57 -10.14 -3.75
CA ASP A 92 -11.17 -9.55 -2.48
C ASP A 92 -10.30 -10.46 -1.57
N TYR A 93 -9.93 -11.65 -2.03
CA TYR A 93 -9.34 -12.67 -1.16
C TYR A 93 -7.84 -12.82 -1.29
N HIS A 94 -7.26 -12.49 -2.44
CA HIS A 94 -5.82 -12.61 -2.68
C HIS A 94 -5.33 -11.65 -3.76
N PHE A 95 -4.03 -11.45 -3.79
CA PHE A 95 -3.30 -10.90 -4.94
C PHE A 95 -2.12 -11.80 -5.26
N GLU A 96 -1.63 -11.72 -6.49
CA GLU A 96 -0.63 -12.61 -7.04
C GLU A 96 0.69 -11.88 -7.30
N LEU A 97 1.79 -12.55 -7.01
CA LEU A 97 3.15 -12.12 -7.33
C LEU A 97 3.70 -12.94 -8.50
N GLN A 98 4.52 -12.33 -9.34
CA GLN A 98 5.04 -12.96 -10.57
C GLN A 98 6.16 -13.98 -10.34
N GLN A 99 6.40 -14.38 -9.12
CA GLN A 99 7.39 -15.39 -8.78
C GLN A 99 7.07 -16.06 -7.45
N ASN A 100 7.67 -17.22 -7.21
CA ASN A 100 7.60 -17.86 -5.92
C ASN A 100 8.32 -17.04 -4.85
N CYS A 101 7.72 -16.99 -3.67
CA CYS A 101 8.23 -16.27 -2.51
C CYS A 101 8.16 -17.18 -1.27
N PRO A 102 8.99 -16.96 -0.25
CA PRO A 102 8.89 -17.70 1.00
C PRO A 102 7.49 -17.56 1.60
N VAL A 103 6.88 -18.67 1.97
CA VAL A 103 5.60 -18.67 2.69
C VAL A 103 5.78 -17.96 4.04
N SER A 104 4.78 -17.21 4.46
CA SER A 104 4.82 -16.31 5.63
C SER A 104 5.76 -15.11 5.49
N ALA A 105 6.34 -14.86 4.32
CA ALA A 105 7.03 -13.60 4.07
C ALA A 105 6.03 -12.43 4.08
N ALA A 106 6.42 -11.30 4.67
CA ALA A 106 5.65 -10.07 4.55
C ALA A 106 5.68 -9.55 3.11
N ALA A 107 4.55 -9.10 2.61
CA ALA A 107 4.40 -8.42 1.33
C ALA A 107 3.86 -7.00 1.59
N VAL A 108 4.70 -6.01 1.33
CA VAL A 108 4.41 -4.60 1.64
C VAL A 108 4.23 -3.81 0.35
N MET A 109 3.15 -3.06 0.26
CA MET A 109 2.79 -2.28 -0.92
C MET A 109 2.40 -0.86 -0.55
N ALA A 110 2.80 0.09 -1.38
CA ALA A 110 2.35 1.48 -1.29
C ALA A 110 1.16 1.71 -2.23
N PHE A 111 0.14 2.41 -1.75
CA PHE A 111 -1.05 2.73 -2.53
C PHE A 111 -0.97 4.11 -3.13
N ARG A 112 -1.53 4.26 -4.32
CA ARG A 112 -1.68 5.53 -5.02
C ARG A 112 -3.09 6.10 -5.00
N THR A 113 -4.06 5.33 -4.54
CA THR A 113 -5.46 5.74 -4.46
C THR A 113 -6.09 5.33 -3.15
N GLN A 114 -7.31 5.79 -2.91
CA GLN A 114 -8.15 5.26 -1.86
C GLN A 114 -8.41 3.77 -2.10
N PHE A 115 -8.41 3.01 -1.04
CA PHE A 115 -8.82 1.62 -1.05
C PHE A 115 -9.86 1.38 0.04
N PHE A 116 -10.71 0.43 -0.22
CA PHE A 116 -11.77 0.05 0.69
C PHE A 116 -11.48 -1.34 1.25
N VAL A 117 -10.62 -1.42 2.24
CA VAL A 117 -10.38 -2.66 2.97
C VAL A 117 -11.11 -2.56 4.29
N THR A 118 -12.24 -3.17 4.36
CA THR A 118 -13.18 -3.02 5.48
C THR A 118 -12.81 -3.80 6.73
N ARG A 119 -11.79 -4.66 6.68
CA ARG A 119 -11.47 -5.57 7.79
C ARG A 119 -10.02 -5.55 8.24
N SER A 120 -9.18 -4.74 7.63
CA SER A 120 -7.79 -4.60 8.04
C SER A 120 -7.66 -3.82 9.33
N ARG A 121 -6.73 -4.23 10.19
CA ARG A 121 -6.29 -3.39 11.29
C ARG A 121 -5.38 -2.29 10.76
N VAL A 122 -5.38 -1.16 11.42
CA VAL A 122 -4.54 0.00 11.08
C VAL A 122 -3.52 0.20 12.18
N ALA A 123 -2.26 -0.01 11.86
CA ALA A 123 -1.15 0.32 12.75
C ALA A 123 -0.70 1.75 12.46
N VAL A 124 -0.70 2.59 13.48
CA VAL A 124 -0.14 3.95 13.41
C VAL A 124 1.30 3.90 13.87
N VAL A 125 2.23 4.22 13.00
CA VAL A 125 3.67 4.19 13.27
C VAL A 125 4.22 5.61 13.20
N LYS A 126 4.94 6.00 14.25
CA LYS A 126 5.69 7.28 14.32
C LYS A 126 7.18 7.04 14.11
N GLY A 127 7.92 8.11 13.86
CA GLY A 127 9.38 8.08 13.85
C GLY A 127 10.03 7.41 12.63
N LEU A 128 9.29 7.11 11.57
CA LEU A 128 9.85 6.53 10.34
C LEU A 128 10.93 7.43 9.74
N SER A 129 10.69 8.73 9.65
CA SER A 129 11.65 9.70 9.08
C SER A 129 12.89 9.92 9.95
N SER A 130 12.84 9.59 11.23
CA SER A 130 13.99 9.66 12.15
C SER A 130 14.73 8.33 12.27
N GLY A 131 14.29 7.28 11.55
CA GLY A 131 14.86 5.94 11.66
C GLY A 131 14.59 5.22 12.98
N LYS A 132 13.66 5.73 13.79
CA LYS A 132 13.24 5.16 15.06
C LYS A 132 11.73 4.88 15.05
N PRO A 133 11.29 3.83 14.34
CA PRO A 133 9.87 3.51 14.25
C PRO A 133 9.31 3.07 15.61
N GLU A 134 8.15 3.60 15.94
CA GLU A 134 7.41 3.29 17.15
C GLU A 134 5.95 3.06 16.81
N LEU A 135 5.35 1.97 17.30
CA LEU A 135 3.92 1.71 17.19
C LEU A 135 3.17 2.63 18.16
N ALA A 136 2.49 3.63 17.62
CA ALA A 136 1.73 4.58 18.40
C ALA A 136 0.31 4.10 18.73
N GLY A 137 -0.22 3.15 17.97
CA GLY A 137 -1.53 2.54 18.25
C GLY A 137 -1.95 1.56 17.18
N LEU A 138 -2.90 0.71 17.55
CA LEU A 138 -3.55 -0.25 16.67
C LEU A 138 -5.07 0.01 16.69
N TYR A 139 -5.65 0.10 15.51
CA TYR A 139 -7.05 0.49 15.34
C TYR A 139 -7.78 -0.47 14.40
N SER A 140 -9.08 -0.53 14.53
CA SER A 140 -9.95 -1.14 13.52
C SER A 140 -9.99 -0.26 12.24
N ALA A 141 -10.53 -0.79 11.16
CA ALA A 141 -10.76 -0.03 9.93
C ALA A 141 -11.71 1.19 10.13
N LEU A 142 -12.48 1.19 11.19
CA LEU A 142 -13.39 2.29 11.57
C LEU A 142 -12.74 3.30 12.54
N GLY A 143 -11.47 3.10 12.89
CA GLY A 143 -10.73 4.00 13.77
C GLY A 143 -10.93 3.71 15.28
N GLU A 144 -11.57 2.60 15.64
CA GLU A 144 -11.70 2.21 17.03
C GLU A 144 -10.42 1.56 17.55
N PRO A 145 -9.91 1.92 18.74
CA PRO A 145 -8.75 1.27 19.30
C PRO A 145 -8.97 -0.23 19.46
N VAL A 146 -8.02 -1.03 18.98
CA VAL A 146 -8.00 -2.48 19.21
C VAL A 146 -7.32 -2.72 20.55
N ARG A 147 -8.03 -3.31 21.49
CA ARG A 147 -7.47 -3.79 22.77
C ARG A 147 -6.93 -5.21 22.54
N GLU A 148 -5.71 -5.45 22.95
CA GLU A 148 -5.15 -6.80 23.05
C GLU A 148 -5.81 -7.60 24.15
#